data_df89bd45674bdd74a9c66bfc5cde4ab2
#
_entry.id   df89bd45674bdd74a9c66bfc5cde4ab2
#
_cell.length_a   1.000
_cell.length_b   1.000
_cell.length_c   1.000
_cell.angle_alpha   90.00
_cell.angle_beta   90.00
_cell.angle_gamma   90.00
#
_symmetry.space_group_name_H-M   'P 1'
#
loop_
_entity.id
_entity.type
_entity.pdbx_description
1 polymer ?
#
loop_
_entity_poly.entity_id
_entity_poly.type
_entity_poly.pdbx_seq_one_letter_code
_entity_poly.pdbx_strand_id
1 'polypeptide(L)'
;VFNLLLQVMDEGRLTDSYGRMVDFKNTVVIMTSNIGTRQLKEFGRGVGFATQSRLDDKEFSRSVIQKALNKSFAPEFINRVDEIITFDQLSLEAITKIIDIELKGLYDRIESIGYKLVIDDEAKRFVAEKGYDVQFGARPLKRAIQTHLEDGLSELIITSSLKEKDVIQVSLNKDCLLYTSPSPRDLST
;
A
#
# COMPACT_ATOMS: atom_id res chain seq x y z
N VAL A 1 8.91 21.01 18.63
CA VAL A 1 9.25 19.61 18.32
C VAL A 1 10.59 19.54 17.61
N PHE A 2 10.83 20.33 16.53
CA PHE A 2 12.08 20.25 15.74
C PHE A 2 13.33 20.61 16.56
N ASN A 3 13.26 21.59 17.47
CA ASN A 3 14.41 21.95 18.34
C ASN A 3 14.80 20.80 19.29
N LEU A 4 13.83 19.98 19.72
CA LEU A 4 14.13 18.79 20.53
C LEU A 4 14.83 17.70 19.70
N LEU A 5 14.44 17.54 18.45
CA LEU A 5 15.10 16.59 17.53
C LEU A 5 16.52 17.07 17.19
N LEU A 6 16.76 18.37 17.04
CA LEU A 6 18.12 18.92 16.88
C LEU A 6 19.00 18.54 18.05
N GLN A 7 18.51 18.68 19.29
CA GLN A 7 19.25 18.27 20.48
C GLN A 7 19.61 16.78 20.46
N VAL A 8 18.65 15.93 20.06
CA VAL A 8 18.90 14.47 19.92
C VAL A 8 19.97 14.18 18.87
N MET A 9 19.89 14.84 17.70
CA MET A 9 20.84 14.62 16.60
C MET A 9 22.24 15.19 16.90
N ASP A 10 22.34 16.29 17.66
CA ASP A 10 23.62 16.93 18.00
C ASP A 10 24.29 16.30 19.20
N GLU A 11 23.54 16.12 20.29
CA GLU A 11 24.11 15.73 21.59
C GLU A 11 23.91 14.23 21.85
N GLY A 12 23.07 13.52 21.04
CA GLY A 12 22.72 12.13 21.26
C GLY A 12 21.95 11.91 22.57
N ARG A 13 21.30 12.94 23.09
CA ARG A 13 20.55 12.90 24.35
C ARG A 13 19.38 13.88 24.34
N LEU A 14 18.38 13.59 25.15
CA LEU A 14 17.23 14.45 25.36
C LEU A 14 16.97 14.57 26.85
N THR A 15 16.74 15.80 27.32
CA THR A 15 16.31 16.02 28.69
C THR A 15 14.80 16.18 28.73
N ASP A 16 14.12 15.33 29.53
CA ASP A 16 12.68 15.41 29.71
C ASP A 16 12.24 16.60 30.58
N SER A 17 10.94 16.84 30.70
CA SER A 17 10.37 17.91 31.50
C SER A 17 10.65 17.78 33.01
N TYR A 18 11.08 16.62 33.48
CA TYR A 18 11.48 16.37 34.88
C TYR A 18 12.98 16.47 35.12
N GLY A 19 13.75 16.90 34.11
CA GLY A 19 15.19 17.02 34.20
C GLY A 19 15.95 15.69 34.04
N ARG A 20 15.29 14.59 33.65
CA ARG A 20 15.95 13.30 33.41
C ARG A 20 16.53 13.27 32.00
N MET A 21 17.77 12.81 31.91
CA MET A 21 18.50 12.70 30.67
C MET A 21 18.29 11.31 30.05
N VAL A 22 17.83 11.26 28.80
CA VAL A 22 17.64 10.05 28.02
C VAL A 22 18.72 9.99 26.94
N ASP A 23 19.43 8.88 26.85
CA ASP A 23 20.52 8.65 25.88
C ASP A 23 19.98 8.10 24.57
N PHE A 24 20.32 8.73 23.44
CA PHE A 24 19.97 8.37 22.07
C PHE A 24 21.19 7.98 21.21
N LYS A 25 22.41 7.89 21.78
CA LYS A 25 23.65 7.65 21.03
C LYS A 25 23.66 6.35 20.23
N ASN A 26 22.95 5.32 20.71
CA ASN A 26 22.87 4.01 20.06
C ASN A 26 21.48 3.77 19.43
N THR A 27 20.83 4.83 18.92
CA THR A 27 19.51 4.73 18.31
C THR A 27 19.54 5.16 16.85
N VAL A 28 18.64 4.59 16.05
CA VAL A 28 18.32 5.06 14.70
C VAL A 28 17.02 5.84 14.78
N VAL A 29 17.05 7.11 14.39
CA VAL A 29 15.86 7.98 14.37
C VAL A 29 15.28 7.97 12.96
N ILE A 30 14.08 7.45 12.81
CA ILE A 30 13.37 7.39 11.52
C ILE A 30 12.19 8.36 11.56
N MET A 31 12.18 9.31 10.64
CA MET A 31 11.10 10.28 10.47
C MET A 31 10.37 10.03 9.17
N THR A 32 9.04 9.97 9.23
CA THR A 32 8.19 9.82 8.04
C THR A 32 7.39 11.07 7.79
N SER A 33 7.28 11.48 6.52
CA SER A 33 6.54 12.67 6.12
C SER A 33 5.92 12.49 4.75
N ASN A 34 4.83 13.20 4.48
CA ASN A 34 4.21 13.33 3.17
C ASN A 34 4.47 14.69 2.51
N ILE A 35 5.50 15.40 2.95
CA ILE A 35 5.92 16.68 2.39
C ILE A 35 6.27 16.50 0.91
N GLY A 36 5.84 17.45 0.08
CA GLY A 36 6.06 17.40 -1.37
C GLY A 36 5.00 16.64 -2.16
N THR A 37 4.21 15.76 -1.55
CA THR A 37 3.18 15.00 -2.25
C THR A 37 2.09 15.90 -2.86
N ARG A 38 1.73 16.98 -2.17
CA ARG A 38 0.75 17.96 -2.66
C ARG A 38 1.29 18.74 -3.86
N GLN A 39 2.53 19.17 -3.78
CA GLN A 39 3.22 19.87 -4.86
C GLN A 39 3.36 18.99 -6.11
N LEU A 40 3.73 17.72 -5.94
CA LEU A 40 3.77 16.77 -7.06
C LEU A 40 2.39 16.63 -7.75
N LYS A 41 1.30 16.58 -6.97
CA LYS A 41 -0.06 16.53 -7.50
C LYS A 41 -0.48 17.80 -8.26
N GLU A 42 -0.12 18.95 -7.74
CA GLU A 42 -0.41 20.24 -8.38
C GLU A 42 0.34 20.38 -9.71
N PHE A 43 1.58 19.94 -9.77
CA PHE A 43 2.37 19.93 -11.00
C PHE A 43 1.87 18.88 -12.01
N GLY A 44 1.36 17.74 -11.58
CA GLY A 44 0.74 16.72 -12.44
C GLY A 44 -0.63 17.14 -13.02
N ARG A 45 -1.29 18.13 -12.41
CA ARG A 45 -2.56 18.72 -12.88
C ARG A 45 -2.39 20.03 -13.62
N GLY A 46 -1.16 20.49 -13.83
CA GLY A 46 -0.87 21.79 -14.46
C GLY A 46 -1.54 21.93 -15.81
N VAL A 47 -2.33 23.00 -15.96
CA VAL A 47 -2.97 23.43 -17.19
C VAL A 47 -1.86 23.76 -18.21
N GLY A 48 -1.68 22.90 -19.19
CA GLY A 48 -0.83 23.13 -20.34
C GLY A 48 0.32 22.13 -20.49
N PHE A 49 0.14 21.21 -21.43
CA PHE A 49 1.19 20.44 -22.16
C PHE A 49 2.35 19.78 -21.36
N ALA A 50 2.21 19.54 -20.08
CA ALA A 50 3.12 18.67 -19.36
C ALA A 50 2.68 17.22 -19.58
N THR A 51 3.22 16.61 -20.60
CA THR A 51 3.05 15.19 -20.92
C THR A 51 3.28 14.31 -19.69
N GLN A 52 2.50 13.26 -19.60
CA GLN A 52 2.59 12.17 -18.60
C GLN A 52 4.04 11.69 -18.37
N SER A 53 4.90 11.88 -19.38
CA SER A 53 6.35 11.61 -19.35
C SER A 53 7.16 12.39 -18.29
N ARG A 54 6.66 13.52 -17.75
CA ARG A 54 7.38 14.28 -16.71
C ARG A 54 7.09 13.79 -15.29
N LEU A 55 5.99 13.06 -15.09
CA LEU A 55 5.69 12.43 -13.79
C LEU A 55 6.51 11.15 -13.59
N ASP A 56 6.92 10.51 -14.70
CA ASP A 56 7.81 9.35 -14.71
C ASP A 56 9.29 9.74 -14.52
N ASP A 57 9.62 11.04 -14.59
CA ASP A 57 10.97 11.54 -14.34
C ASP A 57 11.25 11.57 -12.82
N LYS A 58 11.94 10.55 -12.35
CA LYS A 58 12.36 10.41 -10.96
C LYS A 58 13.18 11.58 -10.45
N GLU A 59 14.00 12.18 -11.32
CA GLU A 59 14.84 13.32 -10.96
C GLU A 59 13.98 14.57 -10.72
N PHE A 60 12.99 14.80 -11.58
CA PHE A 60 12.05 15.89 -11.39
C PHE A 60 11.28 15.76 -10.08
N SER A 61 10.72 14.57 -9.82
CA SER A 61 9.98 14.28 -8.59
C SER A 61 10.85 14.51 -7.33
N ARG A 62 12.10 14.06 -7.36
CA ARG A 62 13.07 14.30 -6.28
C ARG A 62 13.34 15.79 -6.09
N SER A 63 13.52 16.55 -7.17
CA SER A 63 13.78 17.99 -7.10
C SER A 63 12.61 18.77 -6.46
N VAL A 64 11.37 18.38 -6.78
CA VAL A 64 10.16 18.98 -6.20
C VAL A 64 10.07 18.67 -4.70
N ILE A 65 10.32 17.44 -4.31
CA ILE A 65 10.32 17.02 -2.90
C ILE A 65 11.42 17.75 -2.14
N GLN A 66 12.64 17.83 -2.69
CA GLN A 66 13.76 18.54 -2.06
C GLN A 66 13.43 20.02 -1.83
N LYS A 67 12.83 20.70 -2.81
CA LYS A 67 12.37 22.09 -2.65
C LYS A 67 11.29 22.23 -1.57
N ALA A 68 10.37 21.26 -1.50
CA ALA A 68 9.31 21.26 -0.49
C ALA A 68 9.89 21.04 0.93
N LEU A 69 10.87 20.15 1.08
CA LEU A 69 11.61 19.92 2.32
C LEU A 69 12.33 21.18 2.78
N ASN A 70 13.11 21.82 1.89
CA ASN A 70 13.85 23.05 2.21
C ASN A 70 12.93 24.22 2.58
N LYS A 71 11.68 24.22 2.09
CA LYS A 71 10.66 25.21 2.47
C LYS A 71 10.02 24.90 3.83
N SER A 72 9.93 23.62 4.20
CA SER A 72 9.19 23.16 5.38
C SER A 72 10.08 23.03 6.62
N PHE A 73 11.35 22.79 6.42
CA PHE A 73 12.32 22.61 7.50
C PHE A 73 13.44 23.66 7.41
N ALA A 74 13.95 24.06 8.57
CA ALA A 74 15.11 24.91 8.63
C ALA A 74 16.35 24.21 8.03
N PRO A 75 17.24 24.93 7.33
CA PRO A 75 18.46 24.36 6.77
C PRO A 75 19.31 23.60 7.80
N GLU A 76 19.36 24.12 9.02
CA GLU A 76 20.06 23.51 10.15
C GLU A 76 19.54 22.10 10.44
N PHE A 77 18.23 21.91 10.39
CA PHE A 77 17.61 20.60 10.59
C PHE A 77 17.92 19.62 9.44
N ILE A 78 17.80 20.08 8.18
CA ILE A 78 18.09 19.25 7.00
C ILE A 78 19.56 18.78 7.00
N ASN A 79 20.49 19.64 7.40
CA ASN A 79 21.91 19.33 7.44
C ASN A 79 22.30 18.29 8.52
N ARG A 80 21.41 17.99 9.45
CA ARG A 80 21.60 16.95 10.49
C ARG A 80 20.98 15.59 10.12
N VAL A 81 20.21 15.55 9.04
CA VAL A 81 19.64 14.30 8.54
C VAL A 81 20.70 13.60 7.70
N ASP A 82 21.07 12.38 8.09
CA ASP A 82 22.08 11.59 7.38
C ASP A 82 21.61 11.17 5.99
N GLU A 83 20.34 10.76 5.86
CA GLU A 83 19.81 10.28 4.59
C GLU A 83 18.33 10.67 4.43
N ILE A 84 17.97 11.12 3.23
CA ILE A 84 16.60 11.41 2.82
C ILE A 84 16.18 10.40 1.76
N ILE A 85 15.31 9.47 2.15
CA ILE A 85 14.78 8.43 1.27
C ILE A 85 13.43 8.88 0.70
N THR A 86 13.34 8.93 -0.61
CA THR A 86 12.09 9.22 -1.32
C THR A 86 11.49 7.91 -1.84
N PHE A 87 10.25 7.64 -1.46
CA PHE A 87 9.51 6.49 -1.97
C PHE A 87 8.85 6.84 -3.31
N ASP A 88 9.10 6.02 -4.31
CA ASP A 88 8.46 6.11 -5.62
C ASP A 88 6.98 5.67 -5.54
N GLN A 89 6.20 6.03 -6.57
CA GLN A 89 4.85 5.50 -6.72
C GLN A 89 4.90 4.01 -7.02
N LEU A 90 3.92 3.28 -6.51
CA LEU A 90 3.81 1.84 -6.75
C LEU A 90 3.39 1.59 -8.20
N SER A 91 4.12 0.73 -8.91
CA SER A 91 3.70 0.21 -10.21
C SER A 91 2.56 -0.80 -10.06
N LEU A 92 1.82 -1.06 -11.14
CA LEU A 92 0.77 -2.07 -11.15
C LEU A 92 1.32 -3.47 -10.79
N GLU A 93 2.52 -3.79 -11.25
CA GLU A 93 3.21 -5.04 -10.90
C GLU A 93 3.52 -5.14 -9.40
N ALA A 94 3.93 -4.04 -8.77
CA ALA A 94 4.16 -4.00 -7.33
C ALA A 94 2.84 -4.20 -6.56
N ILE A 95 1.75 -3.62 -7.05
CA ILE A 95 0.42 -3.77 -6.45
C ILE A 95 -0.10 -5.20 -6.58
N THR A 96 0.15 -5.87 -7.70
CA THR A 96 -0.19 -7.29 -7.86
C THR A 96 0.54 -8.17 -6.85
N LYS A 97 1.79 -7.85 -6.53
CA LYS A 97 2.51 -8.57 -5.45
C LYS A 97 1.96 -8.25 -4.06
N ILE A 98 1.52 -7.02 -3.83
CA ILE A 98 0.90 -6.61 -2.56
C ILE A 98 -0.43 -7.33 -2.36
N ILE A 99 -1.23 -7.53 -3.42
CA ILE A 99 -2.50 -8.24 -3.31
C ILE A 99 -2.30 -9.68 -2.84
N ASP A 100 -1.24 -10.37 -3.27
CA ASP A 100 -0.96 -11.74 -2.81
C ASP A 100 -0.68 -11.77 -1.30
N ILE A 101 -0.03 -10.74 -0.75
CA ILE A 101 0.22 -10.61 0.68
C ILE A 101 -1.09 -10.36 1.44
N GLU A 102 -1.93 -9.45 0.94
CA GLU A 102 -3.22 -9.11 1.56
C GLU A 102 -4.21 -10.28 1.50
N LEU A 103 -4.21 -11.04 0.39
CA LEU A 103 -5.08 -12.21 0.21
C LEU A 103 -4.72 -13.38 1.13
N LYS A 104 -3.49 -13.42 1.68
CA LYS A 104 -3.09 -14.52 2.57
C LYS A 104 -4.05 -14.66 3.76
N GLY A 105 -4.44 -13.55 4.39
CA GLY A 105 -5.42 -13.59 5.49
C GLY A 105 -6.81 -14.08 5.07
N LEU A 106 -7.21 -13.86 3.81
CA LEU A 106 -8.45 -14.40 3.27
C LEU A 106 -8.35 -15.91 3.03
N TYR A 107 -7.25 -16.39 2.44
CA TYR A 107 -7.01 -17.83 2.27
C TYR A 107 -7.05 -18.57 3.61
N ASP A 108 -6.33 -18.05 4.63
CA ASP A 108 -6.28 -18.65 5.95
C ASP A 108 -7.68 -18.73 6.60
N ARG A 109 -8.52 -17.69 6.43
CA ARG A 109 -9.90 -17.69 6.93
C ARG A 109 -10.79 -18.71 6.21
N ILE A 110 -10.74 -18.79 4.91
CA ILE A 110 -11.54 -19.74 4.10
C ILE A 110 -11.12 -21.17 4.42
N GLU A 111 -9.83 -21.43 4.59
CA GLU A 111 -9.31 -22.74 5.01
C GLU A 111 -9.77 -23.12 6.41
N SER A 112 -9.81 -22.17 7.34
CA SER A 112 -10.25 -22.42 8.73
C SER A 112 -11.73 -22.86 8.85
N ILE A 113 -12.56 -22.48 7.87
CA ILE A 113 -13.98 -22.91 7.79
C ILE A 113 -14.17 -24.14 6.91
N GLY A 114 -13.08 -24.78 6.48
CA GLY A 114 -13.09 -26.08 5.83
C GLY A 114 -13.14 -26.05 4.29
N TYR A 115 -12.96 -24.88 3.65
CA TYR A 115 -12.97 -24.73 2.19
C TYR A 115 -11.57 -24.40 1.66
N LYS A 116 -11.34 -24.66 0.38
CA LYS A 116 -10.15 -24.23 -0.34
C LYS A 116 -10.50 -23.12 -1.32
N LEU A 117 -9.77 -22.02 -1.30
CA LEU A 117 -9.96 -20.88 -2.20
C LEU A 117 -8.87 -20.88 -3.28
N VAL A 118 -9.29 -20.71 -4.54
CA VAL A 118 -8.39 -20.50 -5.68
C VAL A 118 -8.86 -19.25 -6.42
N ILE A 119 -7.99 -18.29 -6.58
CA ILE A 119 -8.27 -17.03 -7.29
C ILE A 119 -7.32 -16.99 -8.49
N ASP A 120 -7.86 -16.82 -9.69
CA ASP A 120 -7.03 -16.73 -10.88
C ASP A 120 -6.29 -15.38 -10.98
N ASP A 121 -5.26 -15.31 -11.82
CA ASP A 121 -4.43 -14.13 -11.95
C ASP A 121 -5.17 -12.94 -12.57
N GLU A 122 -6.17 -13.19 -13.42
CA GLU A 122 -7.03 -12.15 -14.01
C GLU A 122 -7.94 -11.53 -12.97
N ALA A 123 -8.54 -12.34 -12.10
CA ALA A 123 -9.34 -11.86 -10.97
C ALA A 123 -8.49 -11.06 -10.00
N LYS A 124 -7.28 -11.50 -9.69
CA LYS A 124 -6.34 -10.74 -8.86
C LYS A 124 -5.97 -9.39 -9.46
N ARG A 125 -5.70 -9.35 -10.77
CA ARG A 125 -5.42 -8.09 -11.48
C ARG A 125 -6.61 -7.15 -11.45
N PHE A 126 -7.81 -7.66 -11.69
CA PHE A 126 -9.04 -6.89 -11.60
C PHE A 126 -9.20 -6.22 -10.23
N VAL A 127 -9.03 -6.98 -9.15
CA VAL A 127 -9.11 -6.45 -7.78
C VAL A 127 -7.97 -5.45 -7.51
N ALA A 128 -6.76 -5.71 -8.02
CA ALA A 128 -5.64 -4.80 -7.92
C ALA A 128 -5.92 -3.46 -8.61
N GLU A 129 -6.49 -3.48 -9.82
CA GLU A 129 -6.88 -2.27 -10.55
C GLU A 129 -7.98 -1.49 -9.84
N LYS A 130 -9.00 -2.17 -9.28
CA LYS A 130 -10.06 -1.53 -8.49
C LYS A 130 -9.57 -0.99 -7.15
N GLY A 131 -8.55 -1.61 -6.59
CA GLY A 131 -7.93 -1.19 -5.32
C GLY A 131 -6.76 -0.23 -5.48
N TYR A 132 -6.38 0.12 -6.70
CA TYR A 132 -5.33 1.08 -6.96
C TYR A 132 -5.87 2.51 -7.07
N ASP A 133 -5.25 3.41 -6.35
CA ASP A 133 -5.52 4.84 -6.48
C ASP A 133 -4.19 5.59 -6.59
N VAL A 134 -4.07 6.44 -7.60
CA VAL A 134 -2.86 7.25 -7.86
C VAL A 134 -2.51 8.13 -6.65
N GLN A 135 -3.49 8.53 -5.84
CA GLN A 135 -3.28 9.40 -4.69
C GLN A 135 -2.95 8.62 -3.41
N PHE A 136 -3.60 7.46 -3.22
CA PHE A 136 -3.54 6.68 -2.00
C PHE A 136 -2.70 5.40 -2.16
N GLY A 137 -2.23 5.11 -3.39
CA GLY A 137 -1.46 3.91 -3.70
C GLY A 137 -2.26 2.64 -3.47
N ALA A 138 -1.70 1.70 -2.70
CA ALA A 138 -2.34 0.42 -2.37
C ALA A 138 -3.27 0.48 -1.15
N ARG A 139 -3.47 1.64 -0.50
CA ARG A 139 -4.34 1.75 0.69
C ARG A 139 -5.78 1.30 0.46
N PRO A 140 -6.43 1.62 -0.70
CA PRO A 140 -7.79 1.16 -0.97
C PRO A 140 -7.88 -0.34 -1.30
N LEU A 141 -6.76 -1.03 -1.50
CA LEU A 141 -6.72 -2.45 -1.90
C LEU A 141 -7.45 -3.35 -0.92
N LYS A 142 -7.28 -3.11 0.37
CA LYS A 142 -7.96 -3.88 1.41
C LYS A 142 -9.49 -3.78 1.32
N ARG A 143 -9.99 -2.58 1.02
CA ARG A 143 -11.42 -2.36 0.79
C ARG A 143 -11.89 -3.00 -0.53
N ALA A 144 -11.07 -2.96 -1.58
CA ALA A 144 -11.39 -3.62 -2.83
C ALA A 144 -11.48 -5.15 -2.67
N ILE A 145 -10.57 -5.76 -1.92
CA ILE A 145 -10.62 -7.18 -1.54
C ILE A 145 -11.93 -7.47 -0.80
N GLN A 146 -12.28 -6.68 0.21
CA GLN A 146 -13.51 -6.86 0.94
C GLN A 146 -14.73 -6.80 0.01
N THR A 147 -14.89 -5.71 -0.74
CA THR A 147 -16.08 -5.49 -1.57
C THR A 147 -16.17 -6.45 -2.75
N HIS A 148 -15.05 -6.79 -3.40
CA HIS A 148 -15.07 -7.59 -4.62
C HIS A 148 -14.83 -9.09 -4.39
N LEU A 149 -14.23 -9.49 -3.27
CA LEU A 149 -13.95 -10.90 -2.97
C LEU A 149 -14.71 -11.40 -1.75
N GLU A 150 -14.57 -10.75 -0.59
CA GLU A 150 -15.14 -11.26 0.67
C GLU A 150 -16.66 -11.25 0.66
N ASP A 151 -17.30 -10.19 0.14
CA ASP A 151 -18.76 -10.07 0.10
C ASP A 151 -19.36 -11.18 -0.80
N GLY A 152 -18.80 -11.39 -2.01
CA GLY A 152 -19.27 -12.43 -2.93
C GLY A 152 -19.00 -13.86 -2.43
N LEU A 153 -17.84 -14.09 -1.79
CA LEU A 153 -17.54 -15.37 -1.15
C LEU A 153 -18.50 -15.67 0.00
N SER A 154 -18.83 -14.67 0.80
CA SER A 154 -19.77 -14.81 1.92
C SER A 154 -21.17 -15.17 1.43
N GLU A 155 -21.63 -14.51 0.38
CA GLU A 155 -22.91 -14.81 -0.26
C GLU A 155 -22.93 -16.25 -0.82
N LEU A 156 -21.88 -16.68 -1.52
CA LEU A 156 -21.75 -18.03 -2.03
C LEU A 156 -21.82 -19.09 -0.91
N ILE A 157 -21.05 -18.88 0.17
CA ILE A 157 -20.97 -19.82 1.30
C ILE A 157 -22.33 -19.96 2.00
N ILE A 158 -23.08 -18.86 2.13
CA ILE A 158 -24.39 -18.85 2.80
C ILE A 158 -25.47 -19.46 1.91
N THR A 159 -25.48 -19.17 0.61
CA THR A 159 -26.54 -19.54 -0.31
C THR A 159 -26.35 -20.91 -0.94
N SER A 160 -25.11 -21.38 -1.07
CA SER A 160 -24.79 -22.65 -1.72
C SER A 160 -24.68 -23.78 -0.71
N SER A 161 -25.09 -24.99 -1.14
CA SER A 161 -24.94 -26.23 -0.36
C SER A 161 -23.50 -26.78 -0.49
N LEU A 162 -22.50 -25.97 -0.13
CA LEU A 162 -21.11 -26.39 -0.17
C LEU A 162 -20.83 -27.49 0.85
N LYS A 163 -20.01 -28.46 0.50
CA LYS A 163 -19.54 -29.53 1.39
C LYS A 163 -18.17 -29.19 1.92
N GLU A 164 -17.83 -29.72 3.08
CA GLU A 164 -16.46 -29.62 3.60
C GLU A 164 -15.44 -30.10 2.57
N LYS A 165 -14.36 -29.33 2.40
CA LYS A 165 -13.27 -29.51 1.43
C LYS A 165 -13.59 -29.14 -0.02
N ASP A 166 -14.75 -28.55 -0.30
CA ASP A 166 -15.00 -28.03 -1.63
C ASP A 166 -14.00 -26.91 -1.97
N VAL A 167 -13.64 -26.85 -3.25
CA VAL A 167 -12.76 -25.82 -3.78
C VAL A 167 -13.62 -24.70 -4.36
N ILE A 168 -13.48 -23.51 -3.82
CA ILE A 168 -14.12 -22.31 -4.37
C ILE A 168 -13.15 -21.67 -5.36
N GLN A 169 -13.54 -21.56 -6.61
CA GLN A 169 -12.76 -20.90 -7.64
C GLN A 169 -13.36 -19.53 -7.96
N VAL A 170 -12.50 -18.51 -7.96
CA VAL A 170 -12.85 -17.15 -8.34
C VAL A 170 -12.14 -16.80 -9.64
N SER A 171 -12.90 -16.50 -10.68
CA SER A 171 -12.41 -16.13 -12.00
C SER A 171 -13.04 -14.83 -12.48
N LEU A 172 -12.38 -14.16 -13.43
CA LEU A 172 -12.91 -12.95 -14.05
C LEU A 172 -13.81 -13.34 -15.25
N ASN A 173 -15.06 -12.85 -15.24
CA ASN A 173 -15.97 -12.97 -16.37
C ASN A 173 -16.39 -11.58 -16.85
N LYS A 174 -15.83 -11.13 -17.96
CA LYS A 174 -15.95 -9.76 -18.48
C LYS A 174 -15.49 -8.74 -17.42
N ASP A 175 -16.38 -8.01 -16.80
CA ASP A 175 -16.07 -6.98 -15.79
C ASP A 175 -16.57 -7.37 -14.38
N CYS A 176 -16.84 -8.67 -14.15
CA CYS A 176 -17.38 -9.17 -12.89
C CYS A 176 -16.65 -10.44 -12.46
N LEU A 177 -16.50 -10.63 -11.14
CA LEU A 177 -15.95 -11.87 -10.59
C LEU A 177 -17.01 -12.95 -10.58
N LEU A 178 -16.67 -14.12 -11.12
CA LEU A 178 -17.49 -15.33 -11.10
C LEU A 178 -16.96 -16.26 -10.00
N TYR A 179 -17.85 -16.68 -9.11
CA TYR A 179 -17.56 -17.62 -8.04
C TYR A 179 -18.17 -18.96 -8.38
N THR A 180 -17.36 -19.99 -8.52
CA THR A 180 -17.79 -21.34 -8.85
C THR A 180 -17.25 -22.33 -7.84
N SER A 181 -18.06 -23.34 -7.49
CA SER A 181 -17.55 -24.55 -6.86
C SER A 181 -17.59 -25.66 -7.91
N PRO A 182 -16.48 -26.38 -8.16
CA PRO A 182 -16.52 -27.48 -9.10
C PRO A 182 -17.51 -28.55 -8.63
N SER A 183 -18.40 -28.93 -9.49
CA SER A 183 -19.30 -30.08 -9.26
C SER A 183 -18.45 -31.34 -9.13
N PRO A 184 -18.83 -32.31 -8.26
CA PRO A 184 -18.15 -33.61 -8.17
C PRO A 184 -18.01 -34.38 -9.50
N ARG A 185 -18.70 -33.95 -10.57
CA ARG A 185 -18.61 -34.52 -11.91
C ARG A 185 -17.42 -34.03 -12.73
N ASP A 186 -16.80 -32.90 -12.34
CA ASP A 186 -15.68 -32.30 -13.08
C ASP A 186 -14.31 -32.78 -12.59
N LEU A 187 -14.29 -33.60 -11.54
CA LEU A 187 -13.06 -34.20 -10.97
C LEU A 187 -12.81 -35.64 -11.44
N SER A 188 -13.61 -36.15 -12.42
CA SER A 188 -13.48 -37.51 -12.98
C SER A 188 -13.02 -37.46 -14.43
N THR A 189 -11.81 -36.92 -14.68
CA THR A 189 -11.05 -37.18 -15.93
C THR A 189 -9.59 -37.32 -15.61
#